data_bb633b7b0a40d7b48bc372cf2588b925
#
_entry.id   bb633b7b0a40d7b48bc372cf2588b925
#
_cell.length_a   1.000
_cell.length_b   1.000
_cell.length_c   1.000
_cell.angle_alpha   90.00
_cell.angle_beta   90.00
_cell.angle_gamma   90.00
#
_symmetry.space_group_name_H-M   'P 1'
#
loop_
_entity.id
_entity.type
_entity.pdbx_description
1 polymer ?
#
loop_
_entity_poly.entity_id
_entity_poly.type
_entity_poly.pdbx_seq_one_letter_code
_entity_poly.pdbx_strand_id
1 'polypeptide(L)'
;MPLVRAKGYRFVIAYSDPEAGEIGTVYQATNWIFYGMTSPVRYLIRPDGKRVDPKLIHKYAKKRGITSQQQRADFEAEGYTWGKGSPKLKYLKIIGNRREVADLKRELRVPQYPYLHRRDDMRDVYSDFKAMKRQTAAK
;
A
#
# COMPACT_ATOMS: atom_id res chain seq x y z
N MET A 1 21.13 8.38 3.08
CA MET A 1 21.06 6.91 3.00
C MET A 1 22.39 6.23 2.63
N PRO A 2 23.48 6.55 3.33
CA PRO A 2 24.81 6.01 2.96
C PRO A 2 24.91 4.49 3.05
N LEU A 3 24.28 3.88 4.08
CA LEU A 3 24.34 2.44 4.28
C LEU A 3 23.67 1.65 3.16
N VAL A 4 22.51 2.13 2.69
CA VAL A 4 21.77 1.51 1.61
C VAL A 4 22.56 1.56 0.31
N ARG A 5 23.16 2.71 0.01
CA ARG A 5 24.03 2.87 -1.18
C ARG A 5 25.27 1.96 -1.10
N ALA A 6 25.88 1.86 0.07
CA ALA A 6 27.06 1.01 0.27
C ALA A 6 26.76 -0.47 0.00
N LYS A 7 25.52 -0.91 0.18
CA LYS A 7 25.07 -2.28 -0.13
C LYS A 7 24.65 -2.46 -1.60
N GLY A 8 24.80 -1.45 -2.44
CA GLY A 8 24.47 -1.51 -3.87
C GLY A 8 23.02 -1.29 -4.22
N TYR A 9 22.16 -0.94 -3.26
CA TYR A 9 20.76 -0.62 -3.53
C TYR A 9 20.64 0.73 -4.25
N ARG A 10 19.81 0.78 -5.28
CA ARG A 10 19.59 1.97 -6.11
C ARG A 10 18.34 2.75 -5.72
N PHE A 11 17.40 2.13 -5.04
CA PHE A 11 16.18 2.77 -4.59
C PHE A 11 15.63 2.11 -3.33
N VAL A 12 14.76 2.83 -2.64
CA VAL A 12 14.06 2.37 -1.44
C VAL A 12 12.58 2.67 -1.60
N ILE A 13 11.74 1.72 -1.24
CA ILE A 13 10.29 1.87 -1.25
C ILE A 13 9.81 1.93 0.19
N ALA A 14 8.87 2.85 0.47
CA ALA A 14 8.22 2.96 1.77
C ALA A 14 6.71 3.13 1.58
N TYR A 15 5.98 2.78 2.61
CA TYR A 15 4.52 2.87 2.63
C TYR A 15 4.05 3.69 3.82
N SER A 16 3.01 4.50 3.61
CA SER A 16 2.32 5.22 4.68
C SER A 16 0.89 4.74 4.77
N ASP A 17 0.38 4.61 5.98
CA ASP A 17 -0.95 4.08 6.25
C ASP A 17 -1.91 5.19 6.68
N PRO A 18 -2.82 5.65 5.78
CA PRO A 18 -3.80 6.68 6.15
C PRO A 18 -4.74 6.25 7.26
N GLU A 19 -5.00 4.95 7.40
CA GLU A 19 -5.85 4.42 8.47
C GLU A 19 -5.21 4.64 9.85
N ALA A 20 -3.88 4.65 9.91
CA ALA A 20 -3.13 5.01 11.11
C ALA A 20 -2.88 6.52 11.24
N GLY A 21 -3.46 7.33 10.36
CA GLY A 21 -3.26 8.78 10.34
C GLY A 21 -1.96 9.22 9.66
N GLU A 22 -1.29 8.33 8.95
CA GLU A 22 0.00 8.60 8.32
C GLU A 22 -0.16 8.84 6.82
N ILE A 23 0.22 10.03 6.36
CA ILE A 23 0.23 10.36 4.93
C ILE A 23 1.65 10.46 4.35
N GLY A 24 2.66 10.12 5.15
CA GLY A 24 4.05 10.17 4.70
C GLY A 24 4.69 11.55 4.79
N THR A 25 4.35 12.33 5.81
CA THR A 25 4.90 13.69 5.99
C THR A 25 6.43 13.69 5.98
N VAL A 26 7.08 12.71 6.61
CA VAL A 26 8.54 12.56 6.62
C VAL A 26 9.07 12.32 5.20
N TYR A 27 8.40 11.48 4.42
CA TYR A 27 8.79 11.21 3.03
C TYR A 27 8.61 12.43 2.15
N GLN A 28 7.52 13.18 2.32
CA GLN A 28 7.28 14.44 1.61
C GLN A 28 8.35 15.49 1.96
N ALA A 29 8.67 15.62 3.25
CA ALA A 29 9.69 16.57 3.72
C ALA A 29 11.09 16.24 3.21
N THR A 30 11.37 14.98 2.88
CA THR A 30 12.67 14.53 2.37
C THR A 30 12.64 14.22 0.87
N ASN A 31 11.65 14.74 0.16
CA ASN A 31 11.54 14.73 -1.31
C ASN A 31 11.45 13.32 -1.93
N TRP A 32 10.78 12.40 -1.26
CA TRP A 32 10.47 11.11 -1.86
C TRP A 32 9.41 11.28 -2.95
N ILE A 33 9.46 10.41 -3.94
CA ILE A 33 8.46 10.39 -5.01
C ILE A 33 7.20 9.69 -4.49
N PHE A 34 6.06 10.38 -4.53
CA PHE A 34 4.77 9.73 -4.32
C PHE A 34 4.35 9.10 -5.65
N TYR A 35 4.37 7.77 -5.74
CA TYR A 35 4.13 7.09 -7.01
C TYR A 35 2.82 6.30 -7.06
N GLY A 36 1.97 6.47 -6.08
CA GLY A 36 0.63 5.90 -6.11
C GLY A 36 0.19 5.33 -4.78
N MET A 37 -0.90 4.58 -4.83
CA MET A 37 -1.43 3.87 -3.67
C MET A 37 -1.58 2.38 -4.00
N THR A 38 -1.52 1.55 -2.96
CA THR A 38 -1.82 0.13 -3.09
C THR A 38 -3.32 -0.06 -3.34
N SER A 39 -3.72 -1.20 -3.88
CA SER A 39 -5.12 -1.59 -3.91
C SER A 39 -5.64 -1.81 -2.49
N PRO A 40 -6.94 -1.54 -2.25
CA PRO A 40 -7.54 -1.89 -0.96
C PRO A 40 -7.36 -3.38 -0.67
N VAL A 41 -6.85 -3.69 0.52
CA VAL A 41 -6.65 -5.08 0.95
C VAL A 41 -7.89 -5.53 1.72
N ARG A 42 -8.41 -6.71 1.40
CA ARG A 42 -9.50 -7.31 2.17
C ARG A 42 -8.94 -8.05 3.38
N TYR A 43 -9.68 -8.05 4.45
CA TYR A 43 -9.36 -8.84 5.64
C TYR A 43 -10.62 -9.55 6.14
N LEU A 44 -10.39 -10.63 6.90
CA LEU A 44 -11.48 -11.33 7.57
C LEU A 44 -11.78 -10.65 8.90
N ILE A 45 -13.04 -10.68 9.28
CA ILE A 45 -13.49 -10.23 10.60
C ILE A 45 -14.10 -11.43 11.30
N ARG A 46 -13.52 -11.81 12.44
CA ARG A 46 -14.03 -12.89 13.28
C ARG A 46 -15.37 -12.50 13.89
N PRO A 47 -16.17 -13.49 14.35
CA PRO A 47 -17.42 -13.18 15.06
C PRO A 47 -17.25 -12.25 16.27
N ASP A 48 -16.06 -12.25 16.90
CA ASP A 48 -15.73 -11.34 18.00
C ASP A 48 -15.27 -9.93 17.57
N GLY A 49 -15.28 -9.65 16.26
CA GLY A 49 -14.89 -8.36 15.70
C GLY A 49 -13.41 -8.19 15.40
N LYS A 50 -12.57 -9.15 15.73
CA LYS A 50 -11.14 -9.06 15.47
C LYS A 50 -10.81 -9.25 13.99
N ARG A 51 -9.88 -8.45 13.48
CA ARG A 51 -9.36 -8.58 12.12
C ARG A 51 -8.37 -9.74 12.02
N VAL A 52 -8.44 -10.48 10.94
CA VAL A 52 -7.57 -11.63 10.67
C VAL A 52 -7.07 -11.55 9.24
N ASP A 53 -5.80 -11.92 9.04
CA ASP A 53 -5.20 -11.98 7.71
C ASP A 53 -5.88 -13.09 6.90
N PRO A 54 -6.34 -12.80 5.65
CA PRO A 54 -6.93 -13.81 4.77
C PRO A 54 -6.03 -15.01 4.46
N LYS A 55 -4.72 -14.89 4.61
CA LYS A 55 -3.78 -16.01 4.49
C LYS A 55 -4.09 -17.14 5.45
N LEU A 56 -4.79 -16.87 6.53
CA LEU A 56 -5.24 -17.86 7.49
C LEU A 56 -6.15 -18.91 6.86
N ILE A 57 -6.93 -18.53 5.85
CA ILE A 57 -7.80 -19.45 5.09
C ILE A 57 -6.95 -20.58 4.48
N HIS A 58 -5.90 -20.21 3.77
CA HIS A 58 -5.02 -21.20 3.13
C HIS A 58 -4.29 -22.07 4.16
N LYS A 59 -3.82 -21.45 5.23
CA LYS A 59 -3.12 -22.14 6.32
C LYS A 59 -4.00 -23.24 6.95
N TYR A 60 -5.23 -22.90 7.31
CA TYR A 60 -6.14 -23.86 7.92
C TYR A 60 -6.64 -24.91 6.91
N ALA A 61 -6.88 -24.52 5.66
CA ALA A 61 -7.25 -25.45 4.61
C ALA A 61 -6.20 -26.54 4.42
N LYS A 62 -4.93 -26.13 4.34
CA LYS A 62 -3.81 -27.07 4.22
C LYS A 62 -3.72 -28.00 5.41
N LYS A 63 -3.88 -27.48 6.63
CA LYS A 63 -3.85 -28.26 7.86
C LYS A 63 -4.96 -29.31 7.94
N ARG A 64 -6.16 -28.96 7.42
CA ARG A 64 -7.33 -29.83 7.41
C ARG A 64 -7.40 -30.75 6.20
N GLY A 65 -6.53 -30.57 5.18
CA GLY A 65 -6.58 -31.33 3.94
C GLY A 65 -7.79 -31.01 3.06
N ILE A 66 -8.31 -29.79 3.12
CA ILE A 66 -9.44 -29.31 2.32
C ILE A 66 -9.01 -28.17 1.41
N THR A 67 -9.89 -27.75 0.49
CA THR A 67 -9.60 -26.62 -0.39
C THR A 67 -9.77 -25.29 0.37
N SER A 68 -9.07 -24.26 -0.11
CA SER A 68 -9.25 -22.89 0.44
C SER A 68 -10.68 -22.41 0.29
N GLN A 69 -11.36 -22.81 -0.79
CA GLN A 69 -12.75 -22.46 -1.03
C GLN A 69 -13.68 -23.05 0.03
N GLN A 70 -13.46 -24.31 0.39
CA GLN A 70 -14.22 -24.96 1.47
C GLN A 70 -13.95 -24.32 2.81
N GLN A 71 -12.70 -23.98 3.11
CA GLN A 71 -12.34 -23.31 4.36
C GLN A 71 -12.98 -21.91 4.45
N ARG A 72 -13.03 -21.20 3.34
CA ARG A 72 -13.72 -19.89 3.28
C ARG A 72 -15.20 -20.04 3.60
N ALA A 73 -15.87 -21.02 2.98
CA ALA A 73 -17.27 -21.28 3.24
C ALA A 73 -17.53 -21.64 4.71
N ASP A 74 -16.63 -22.44 5.30
CA ASP A 74 -16.73 -22.84 6.72
C ASP A 74 -16.59 -21.62 7.64
N PHE A 75 -15.64 -20.72 7.37
CA PHE A 75 -15.50 -19.49 8.14
C PHE A 75 -16.74 -18.58 8.01
N GLU A 76 -17.28 -18.46 6.81
CA GLU A 76 -18.49 -17.67 6.59
C GLU A 76 -19.69 -18.25 7.35
N ALA A 77 -19.81 -19.59 7.38
CA ALA A 77 -20.85 -20.29 8.14
C ALA A 77 -20.66 -20.11 9.66
N GLU A 78 -19.44 -19.94 10.13
CA GLU A 78 -19.11 -19.66 11.54
C GLU A 78 -19.34 -18.21 11.94
N GLY A 79 -19.72 -17.33 11.00
CA GLY A 79 -20.00 -15.93 11.27
C GLY A 79 -18.85 -14.98 10.93
N TYR A 80 -17.81 -15.44 10.24
CA TYR A 80 -16.76 -14.56 9.73
C TYR A 80 -17.32 -13.70 8.59
N THR A 81 -16.93 -12.44 8.57
CA THR A 81 -17.31 -11.49 7.51
C THR A 81 -16.06 -10.89 6.86
N TRP A 82 -16.27 -10.10 5.81
CA TRP A 82 -15.19 -9.46 5.08
C TRP A 82 -15.21 -7.96 5.29
N GLY A 83 -14.01 -7.37 5.47
CA GLY A 83 -13.81 -5.93 5.52
C GLY A 83 -12.76 -5.49 4.51
N LYS A 84 -12.74 -4.20 4.22
CA LYS A 84 -11.72 -3.58 3.36
C LYS A 84 -10.80 -2.74 4.22
N GLY A 85 -9.49 -2.97 4.08
CA GLY A 85 -8.47 -2.10 4.66
C GLY A 85 -8.23 -0.88 3.77
N SER A 86 -7.65 0.17 4.36
CA SER A 86 -7.25 1.33 3.60
C SER A 86 -6.07 1.02 2.68
N PRO A 87 -6.09 1.51 1.42
CA PRO A 87 -4.90 1.50 0.60
C PRO A 87 -3.79 2.31 1.25
N LYS A 88 -2.54 1.91 1.02
CA LYS A 88 -1.37 2.61 1.55
C LYS A 88 -0.76 3.49 0.48
N LEU A 89 -0.21 4.63 0.89
CA LEU A 89 0.54 5.51 0.00
C LEU A 89 1.92 4.91 -0.24
N LYS A 90 2.35 4.93 -1.50
CA LYS A 90 3.64 4.38 -1.92
C LYS A 90 4.64 5.49 -2.22
N TYR A 91 5.77 5.45 -1.54
CA TYR A 91 6.85 6.42 -1.72
C TYR A 91 8.11 5.71 -2.19
N LEU A 92 8.85 6.39 -3.07
CA LEU A 92 10.08 5.90 -3.66
C LEU A 92 11.19 6.93 -3.48
N LYS A 93 12.35 6.49 -3.02
CA LYS A 93 13.57 7.29 -3.00
C LYS A 93 14.62 6.64 -3.89
N ILE A 94 15.08 7.36 -4.90
CA ILE A 94 16.16 6.91 -5.76
C ILE A 94 17.47 7.46 -5.22
N ILE A 95 18.47 6.59 -5.14
CA ILE A 95 19.76 6.89 -4.54
C ILE A 95 20.79 7.07 -5.66
N GLY A 96 21.47 8.20 -5.66
CA GLY A 96 22.49 8.51 -6.65
C GLY A 96 22.68 10.02 -6.82
N ASN A 97 23.55 10.39 -7.74
CA ASN A 97 23.67 11.78 -8.14
C ASN A 97 22.48 12.19 -9.04
N ARG A 98 22.40 13.46 -9.38
CA ARG A 98 21.25 14.01 -10.15
C ARG A 98 21.03 13.27 -11.48
N ARG A 99 22.11 12.94 -12.19
CA ARG A 99 22.04 12.24 -13.47
C ARG A 99 21.58 10.79 -13.31
N GLU A 100 22.15 10.06 -12.34
CA GLU A 100 21.78 8.69 -12.03
C GLU A 100 20.29 8.59 -11.63
N VAL A 101 19.81 9.53 -10.81
CA VAL A 101 18.41 9.59 -10.40
C VAL A 101 17.49 9.81 -11.61
N ALA A 102 17.84 10.74 -12.50
CA ALA A 102 17.07 11.03 -13.70
C ALA A 102 17.02 9.82 -14.64
N ASP A 103 18.14 9.16 -14.85
CA ASP A 103 18.24 7.99 -15.71
C ASP A 103 17.41 6.82 -15.18
N LEU A 104 17.51 6.53 -13.88
CA LEU A 104 16.76 5.44 -13.27
C LEU A 104 15.26 5.72 -13.24
N LYS A 105 14.86 6.95 -12.99
CA LYS A 105 13.46 7.39 -13.06
C LYS A 105 12.87 7.10 -14.45
N ARG A 106 13.60 7.41 -15.50
CA ARG A 106 13.20 7.19 -16.89
C ARG A 106 13.12 5.70 -17.20
N GLU A 107 14.11 4.94 -16.80
CA GLU A 107 14.19 3.49 -17.01
C GLU A 107 13.04 2.75 -16.32
N LEU A 108 12.76 3.09 -15.06
CA LEU A 108 11.69 2.47 -14.28
C LEU A 108 10.29 2.95 -14.67
N ARG A 109 10.19 4.03 -15.43
CA ARG A 109 8.91 4.64 -15.82
C ARG A 109 7.99 4.88 -14.62
N VAL A 110 8.55 5.37 -13.54
CA VAL A 110 7.81 5.60 -12.29
C VAL A 110 6.84 6.74 -12.47
N PRO A 111 5.53 6.54 -12.24
CA PRO A 111 4.59 7.66 -12.19
C PRO A 111 4.91 8.53 -10.98
N GLN A 112 4.69 9.82 -11.11
CA GLN A 112 4.87 10.76 -10.01
C GLN A 112 3.62 11.60 -9.88
N TYR A 113 3.06 11.62 -8.67
CA TYR A 113 1.85 12.37 -8.36
C TYR A 113 2.14 13.47 -7.36
N PRO A 114 1.35 14.57 -7.35
CA PRO A 114 1.41 15.56 -6.30
C PRO A 114 1.16 14.92 -4.92
N TYR A 115 1.81 15.45 -3.89
CA TYR A 115 1.60 14.95 -2.54
C TYR A 115 0.17 15.21 -2.08
N LEU A 116 -0.39 14.23 -1.40
CA LEU A 116 -1.67 14.38 -0.71
C LEU A 116 -1.44 15.10 0.61
N HIS A 117 -2.32 16.04 0.94
CA HIS A 117 -2.23 16.81 2.17
C HIS A 117 -3.00 16.13 3.30
N ARG A 118 -2.49 16.27 4.52
CA ARG A 118 -3.18 15.78 5.69
C ARG A 118 -4.50 16.50 5.87
N ARG A 119 -5.54 15.73 6.18
CA ARG A 119 -6.85 16.25 6.54
C ARG A 119 -7.27 15.62 7.87
N ASP A 120 -8.18 16.28 8.56
CA ASP A 120 -8.75 15.74 9.80
C ASP A 120 -9.49 14.44 9.55
N ASP A 121 -10.11 14.33 8.37
CA ASP A 121 -10.79 13.12 7.92
C ASP A 121 -9.93 12.40 6.86
N MET A 122 -9.29 11.32 7.27
CA MET A 122 -8.43 10.52 6.40
C MET A 122 -9.19 9.45 5.61
N ARG A 123 -10.51 9.34 5.77
CA ARG A 123 -11.30 8.28 5.14
C ARG A 123 -11.33 8.37 3.62
N ASP A 124 -11.24 9.56 3.08
CA ASP A 124 -11.40 9.81 1.64
C ASP A 124 -10.09 10.00 0.88
N VAL A 125 -8.93 9.70 1.51
CA VAL A 125 -7.62 9.87 0.88
C VAL A 125 -7.51 9.08 -0.43
N TYR A 126 -8.04 7.86 -0.45
CA TYR A 126 -8.03 7.04 -1.66
C TYR A 126 -8.91 7.63 -2.77
N SER A 127 -10.08 8.17 -2.42
CA SER A 127 -10.95 8.86 -3.37
C SER A 127 -10.30 10.10 -3.95
N ASP A 128 -9.61 10.87 -3.12
CA ASP A 128 -8.83 12.03 -3.56
C ASP A 128 -7.73 11.62 -4.54
N PHE A 129 -7.02 10.55 -4.24
CA PHE A 129 -5.99 10.02 -5.13
C PHE A 129 -6.57 9.59 -6.48
N LYS A 130 -7.69 8.87 -6.48
CA LYS A 130 -8.35 8.45 -7.72
C LYS A 130 -8.79 9.65 -8.58
N ALA A 131 -9.34 10.67 -7.95
CA ALA A 131 -9.74 11.90 -8.63
C ALA A 131 -8.53 12.60 -9.25
N MET A 132 -7.46 12.75 -8.50
CA MET A 132 -6.21 13.35 -8.97
C MET A 132 -5.61 12.56 -10.14
N LYS A 133 -5.63 11.23 -10.07
CA LYS A 133 -5.12 10.36 -11.13
C LYS A 133 -5.91 10.53 -12.43
N ARG A 134 -7.23 10.70 -12.36
CA ARG A 134 -8.07 10.98 -13.54
C ARG A 134 -7.70 12.31 -14.18
N GLN A 135 -7.51 13.35 -13.38
CA GLN A 135 -7.10 14.67 -13.87
C GLN A 135 -5.73 14.63 -14.54
N THR A 136 -4.79 13.91 -13.98
CA THR A 136 -3.45 13.73 -14.55
C THR A 136 -3.51 12.95 -15.87
N ALA A 137 -4.34 11.93 -15.96
CA ALA A 137 -4.51 11.14 -17.19
C ALA A 137 -5.21 11.92 -18.32
N ALA A 138 -6.05 12.92 -17.97
CA ALA A 138 -6.76 13.75 -18.94
C ALA A 138 -5.87 14.81 -19.61
N LYS A 139 -4.68 15.05 -19.08
CA LYS A 139 -3.68 15.96 -19.65
C LYS A 139 -2.75 15.18 -20.58
#